data_e0fb824f942a0d979b8ffda481deef78
#
_entry.id   e0fb824f942a0d979b8ffda481deef78
#
_cell.length_a   1.000
_cell.length_b   1.000
_cell.length_c   1.000
_cell.angle_alpha   90.00
_cell.angle_beta   90.00
_cell.angle_gamma   90.00
#
_symmetry.space_group_name_H-M   'P 1'
#
loop_
_entity.id
_entity.type
_entity.pdbx_description
1 polymer ?
#
loop_
_entity_poly.entity_id
_entity_poly.type
_entity_poly.pdbx_seq_one_letter_code
_entity_poly.pdbx_strand_id
1 'polypeptide(L)'
;ESISSFSGIYDSETKSAVTNFQYFASLPVEHYGVADLMTWASLLTSKGDTSRITHACDTSKTITDARLQILQNNGYWTYGRYLTGKYAMSAEEINRVLGPNANKGENEVKAKIFPIFQRTGAPIPSNRIEYFTPAQGTADGKEAVEAAYDFGFKNGTVIFFASDVDAYDYQVKEILLPYYKNVKTAFDQYKQRRYIMGLYGPRNTCIQVCDAGYALSCFVSDMSTGYSGNLGYPLPKSWAFDQYAGDEFGLKTDPDYTDIDKVAVSGSYHGEEEVKP
;
A
#
# COMPACT_ATOMS: atom_id res chain seq x y z
N GLU A 1 -10.14 -20.78 5.24
CA GLU A 1 -10.75 -22.10 5.48
C GLU A 1 -10.58 -22.95 4.24
N SER A 2 -10.25 -24.22 4.41
CA SER A 2 -10.12 -25.18 3.32
C SER A 2 -11.48 -25.85 3.05
N ILE A 3 -11.85 -25.95 1.78
CA ILE A 3 -12.99 -26.78 1.35
C ILE A 3 -12.61 -28.25 1.59
N SER A 4 -13.46 -28.99 2.32
CA SER A 4 -13.18 -30.38 2.72
C SER A 4 -13.32 -31.37 1.57
N SER A 5 -14.13 -31.08 0.55
CA SER A 5 -14.30 -31.91 -0.63
C SER A 5 -14.57 -31.11 -1.90
N PHE A 6 -14.05 -31.59 -3.03
CA PHE A 6 -14.31 -31.04 -4.35
C PHE A 6 -15.42 -31.84 -5.06
N SER A 7 -16.65 -31.64 -4.62
CA SER A 7 -17.82 -32.35 -5.15
C SER A 7 -18.29 -31.82 -6.52
N GLY A 8 -17.83 -30.67 -6.94
CA GLY A 8 -18.32 -29.94 -8.13
C GLY A 8 -19.69 -29.28 -7.91
N ILE A 9 -20.20 -29.28 -6.69
CA ILE A 9 -21.47 -28.65 -6.33
C ILE A 9 -21.19 -27.39 -5.52
N TYR A 10 -21.91 -26.30 -5.84
CA TYR A 10 -21.87 -25.06 -5.06
C TYR A 10 -22.78 -25.22 -3.82
N ASP A 11 -22.26 -25.89 -2.81
CA ASP A 11 -22.95 -26.18 -1.55
C ASP A 11 -22.73 -25.09 -0.48
N SER A 12 -23.21 -25.35 0.73
CA SER A 12 -23.07 -24.40 1.85
C SER A 12 -21.61 -24.16 2.27
N GLU A 13 -20.75 -25.17 2.14
CA GLU A 13 -19.32 -25.04 2.44
C GLU A 13 -18.63 -24.14 1.40
N THR A 14 -18.89 -24.36 0.12
CA THR A 14 -18.41 -23.51 -0.98
C THR A 14 -18.90 -22.08 -0.82
N LYS A 15 -20.19 -21.88 -0.50
CA LYS A 15 -20.75 -20.55 -0.25
C LYS A 15 -20.04 -19.83 0.91
N SER A 16 -19.76 -20.56 2.01
CA SER A 16 -19.04 -20.00 3.16
C SER A 16 -17.60 -19.63 2.80
N ALA A 17 -16.90 -20.45 2.04
CA ALA A 17 -15.54 -20.17 1.58
C ALA A 17 -15.49 -18.91 0.69
N VAL A 18 -16.44 -18.77 -0.25
CA VAL A 18 -16.57 -17.57 -1.08
C VAL A 18 -16.86 -16.33 -0.24
N THR A 19 -17.79 -16.42 0.72
CA THR A 19 -18.09 -15.34 1.66
C THR A 19 -16.84 -14.88 2.42
N ASN A 20 -16.09 -15.82 2.98
CA ASN A 20 -14.87 -15.51 3.73
C ASN A 20 -13.79 -14.88 2.86
N PHE A 21 -13.63 -15.35 1.62
CA PHE A 21 -12.72 -14.73 0.65
C PHE A 21 -13.12 -13.30 0.32
N GLN A 22 -14.41 -13.05 0.06
CA GLN A 22 -14.93 -11.71 -0.26
C GLN A 22 -14.69 -10.71 0.89
N TYR A 23 -14.93 -11.14 2.16
CA TYR A 23 -14.59 -10.33 3.33
C TYR A 23 -13.07 -10.12 3.48
N PHE A 24 -12.30 -11.18 3.34
CA PHE A 24 -10.83 -11.11 3.45
C PHE A 24 -10.23 -10.15 2.41
N ALA A 25 -10.69 -10.21 1.17
CA ALA A 25 -10.23 -9.36 0.08
C ALA A 25 -10.93 -8.00 0.03
N SER A 26 -11.82 -7.70 0.99
CA SER A 26 -12.63 -6.46 1.07
C SER A 26 -13.32 -6.12 -0.24
N LEU A 27 -13.91 -7.12 -0.91
CA LEU A 27 -14.58 -6.93 -2.18
C LEU A 27 -15.93 -6.22 -1.97
N PRO A 28 -16.21 -5.13 -2.70
CA PRO A 28 -17.48 -4.42 -2.62
C PRO A 28 -18.56 -5.16 -3.46
N VAL A 29 -18.90 -6.38 -3.05
CA VAL A 29 -19.91 -7.20 -3.73
C VAL A 29 -21.33 -6.89 -3.21
N GLU A 30 -22.31 -7.01 -4.09
CA GLU A 30 -23.71 -6.82 -3.73
C GLU A 30 -24.23 -7.93 -2.81
N HIS A 31 -23.84 -9.17 -3.10
CA HIS A 31 -24.29 -10.37 -2.37
C HIS A 31 -23.14 -11.26 -1.95
N TYR A 32 -22.83 -11.30 -0.67
CA TYR A 32 -21.81 -12.18 -0.12
C TYR A 32 -22.19 -13.66 -0.30
N GLY A 33 -21.19 -14.45 -0.64
CA GLY A 33 -21.37 -15.87 -0.93
C GLY A 33 -21.95 -16.16 -2.33
N VAL A 34 -21.97 -15.17 -3.23
CA VAL A 34 -22.21 -15.35 -4.66
C VAL A 34 -20.90 -15.11 -5.39
N ALA A 35 -20.42 -16.08 -6.15
CA ALA A 35 -19.21 -15.95 -6.95
C ALA A 35 -19.52 -15.16 -8.23
N ASP A 36 -19.65 -13.85 -8.09
CA ASP A 36 -19.85 -12.89 -9.18
C ASP A 36 -18.57 -12.62 -9.98
N LEU A 37 -18.65 -11.74 -10.98
CA LEU A 37 -17.50 -11.39 -11.82
C LEU A 37 -16.34 -10.80 -10.98
N MET A 38 -16.65 -9.94 -10.00
CA MET A 38 -15.64 -9.34 -9.12
C MET A 38 -14.90 -10.40 -8.31
N THR A 39 -15.63 -11.36 -7.76
CA THR A 39 -15.08 -12.51 -7.02
C THR A 39 -14.17 -13.35 -7.91
N TRP A 40 -14.64 -13.71 -9.12
CA TRP A 40 -13.83 -14.47 -10.07
C TRP A 40 -12.59 -13.72 -10.54
N ALA A 41 -12.70 -12.45 -10.87
CA ALA A 41 -11.55 -11.64 -11.24
C ALA A 41 -10.47 -11.63 -10.14
N SER A 42 -10.89 -11.48 -8.88
CA SER A 42 -9.98 -11.44 -7.72
C SER A 42 -9.37 -12.81 -7.38
N LEU A 43 -10.03 -13.90 -7.74
CA LEU A 43 -9.47 -15.25 -7.60
C LEU A 43 -8.47 -15.60 -8.71
N LEU A 44 -8.67 -15.09 -9.93
CA LEU A 44 -7.92 -15.51 -11.12
C LEU A 44 -6.78 -14.56 -11.48
N THR A 45 -6.82 -13.31 -11.03
CA THR A 45 -5.78 -12.31 -11.33
C THR A 45 -5.38 -11.57 -10.07
N SER A 46 -4.13 -11.11 -9.99
CA SER A 46 -3.69 -10.33 -8.83
C SER A 46 -4.47 -9.02 -8.71
N LYS A 47 -4.62 -8.26 -9.79
CA LYS A 47 -5.32 -6.96 -9.77
C LYS A 47 -6.84 -7.04 -9.56
N GLY A 48 -7.45 -8.22 -9.73
CA GLY A 48 -8.89 -8.38 -9.60
C GLY A 48 -9.70 -7.58 -10.63
N ASP A 49 -10.92 -7.20 -10.25
CA ASP A 49 -11.76 -6.30 -11.04
C ASP A 49 -11.32 -4.85 -10.84
N THR A 50 -10.82 -4.21 -11.90
CA THR A 50 -10.31 -2.84 -11.85
C THR A 50 -11.41 -1.76 -11.82
N SER A 51 -12.66 -2.14 -12.05
CA SER A 51 -13.82 -1.25 -11.95
C SER A 51 -14.30 -1.05 -10.50
N ARG A 52 -13.81 -1.85 -9.55
CA ARG A 52 -14.19 -1.75 -8.14
C ARG A 52 -13.94 -0.34 -7.59
N ILE A 53 -14.87 0.12 -6.76
CA ILE A 53 -14.80 1.44 -6.11
C ILE A 53 -13.85 1.35 -4.91
N THR A 54 -13.05 2.39 -4.73
CA THR A 54 -12.21 2.57 -3.55
C THR A 54 -12.16 4.06 -3.16
N HIS A 55 -11.77 4.32 -1.91
CA HIS A 55 -11.59 5.68 -1.38
C HIS A 55 -10.11 6.00 -1.07
N ALA A 56 -9.20 5.14 -1.48
CA ALA A 56 -7.77 5.34 -1.32
C ALA A 56 -7.04 5.31 -2.66
N CYS A 57 -5.98 6.09 -2.75
CA CYS A 57 -5.05 6.10 -3.87
C CYS A 57 -3.64 6.42 -3.39
N ASP A 58 -2.65 6.12 -4.22
CA ASP A 58 -1.32 6.71 -4.08
C ASP A 58 -0.96 7.52 -5.33
N THR A 59 -0.05 8.45 -5.17
CA THR A 59 0.39 9.30 -6.28
C THR A 59 1.80 9.84 -6.05
N SER A 60 2.55 9.95 -7.16
CA SER A 60 3.84 10.65 -7.21
C SER A 60 3.69 12.18 -7.33
N LYS A 61 2.49 12.67 -7.64
CA LYS A 61 2.22 14.12 -7.77
C LYS A 61 2.02 14.77 -6.42
N THR A 62 2.57 15.97 -6.24
CA THR A 62 2.24 16.81 -5.08
C THR A 62 0.75 17.11 -5.05
N ILE A 63 0.09 16.89 -3.94
CA ILE A 63 -1.33 17.19 -3.76
C ILE A 63 -1.48 18.69 -3.50
N THR A 64 -1.68 19.46 -4.58
CA THR A 64 -2.05 20.89 -4.54
C THR A 64 -3.51 21.06 -4.11
N ASP A 65 -3.96 22.29 -3.85
CA ASP A 65 -5.38 22.55 -3.53
C ASP A 65 -6.31 22.08 -4.65
N ALA A 66 -5.94 22.33 -5.91
CA ALA A 66 -6.71 21.88 -7.07
C ALA A 66 -6.74 20.35 -7.17
N ARG A 67 -5.61 19.66 -7.00
CA ARG A 67 -5.54 18.20 -7.04
C ARG A 67 -6.30 17.57 -5.87
N LEU A 68 -6.21 18.15 -4.67
CA LEU A 68 -6.98 17.68 -3.51
C LEU A 68 -8.48 17.76 -3.80
N GLN A 69 -8.95 18.87 -4.37
CA GLN A 69 -10.36 19.03 -4.75
C GLN A 69 -10.78 18.00 -5.82
N ILE A 70 -9.93 17.75 -6.84
CA ILE A 70 -10.19 16.72 -7.86
C ILE A 70 -10.32 15.34 -7.20
N LEU A 71 -9.37 14.96 -6.33
CA LEU A 71 -9.37 13.68 -5.65
C LEU A 71 -10.62 13.50 -4.77
N GLN A 72 -10.96 14.51 -3.96
CA GLN A 72 -12.13 14.48 -3.09
C GLN A 72 -13.45 14.41 -3.86
N ASN A 73 -13.58 15.14 -4.96
CA ASN A 73 -14.76 15.09 -5.84
C ASN A 73 -14.94 13.72 -6.51
N ASN A 74 -13.85 12.95 -6.64
CA ASN A 74 -13.85 11.57 -7.15
C ASN A 74 -13.89 10.53 -6.03
N GLY A 75 -14.12 10.93 -4.78
CA GLY A 75 -14.33 10.03 -3.64
C GLY A 75 -13.05 9.54 -2.95
N TYR A 76 -11.88 10.08 -3.28
CA TYR A 76 -10.62 9.68 -2.64
C TYR A 76 -10.34 10.53 -1.40
N TRP A 77 -10.10 9.86 -0.27
CA TRP A 77 -9.89 10.47 1.05
C TRP A 77 -8.68 9.89 1.80
N THR A 78 -8.01 8.87 1.27
CA THR A 78 -6.80 8.26 1.85
C THR A 78 -5.71 8.23 0.80
N TYR A 79 -4.57 8.85 1.12
CA TYR A 79 -3.52 9.13 0.14
C TYR A 79 -2.19 8.49 0.53
N GLY A 80 -1.64 7.62 -0.34
CA GLY A 80 -0.26 7.16 -0.26
C GLY A 80 0.69 8.25 -0.74
N ARG A 81 1.58 8.71 0.14
CA ARG A 81 2.53 9.76 -0.21
C ARG A 81 3.94 9.44 0.26
N TYR A 82 4.90 9.90 -0.52
CA TYR A 82 6.32 9.58 -0.34
C TYR A 82 6.95 10.45 0.75
N LEU A 83 7.70 9.81 1.66
CA LEU A 83 8.46 10.51 2.72
C LEU A 83 9.70 11.21 2.20
N THR A 84 10.37 10.60 1.21
CA THR A 84 11.70 11.03 0.76
C THR A 84 11.83 10.96 -0.76
N GLY A 85 12.93 11.50 -1.28
CA GLY A 85 13.26 11.44 -2.70
C GLY A 85 12.53 12.46 -3.56
N LYS A 86 12.49 12.21 -4.86
CA LYS A 86 11.97 13.14 -5.88
C LYS A 86 10.48 13.47 -5.68
N TYR A 87 9.72 12.55 -5.12
CA TYR A 87 8.27 12.65 -4.96
C TYR A 87 7.84 12.91 -3.52
N ALA A 88 8.79 13.30 -2.66
CA ALA A 88 8.52 13.58 -1.26
C ALA A 88 7.39 14.61 -1.10
N MET A 89 6.50 14.35 -0.16
CA MET A 89 5.53 15.35 0.27
C MET A 89 6.22 16.50 1.00
N SER A 90 5.56 17.64 1.11
CA SER A 90 6.03 18.78 1.88
C SER A 90 5.17 19.01 3.12
N ALA A 91 5.66 19.82 4.06
CA ALA A 91 4.89 20.23 5.23
C ALA A 91 3.61 21.00 4.83
N GLU A 92 3.67 21.79 3.76
CA GLU A 92 2.50 22.51 3.23
C GLU A 92 1.47 21.51 2.67
N GLU A 93 1.91 20.47 1.97
CA GLU A 93 1.03 19.41 1.47
C GLU A 93 0.34 18.66 2.62
N ILE A 94 1.11 18.29 3.65
CA ILE A 94 0.57 17.63 4.85
C ILE A 94 -0.47 18.54 5.54
N ASN A 95 -0.16 19.82 5.73
CA ASN A 95 -1.10 20.77 6.34
C ASN A 95 -2.36 20.98 5.50
N ARG A 96 -2.25 20.93 4.18
CA ARG A 96 -3.40 20.99 3.27
C ARG A 96 -4.31 19.79 3.44
N VAL A 97 -3.75 18.59 3.54
CA VAL A 97 -4.51 17.34 3.62
C VAL A 97 -5.02 17.05 5.02
N LEU A 98 -4.19 17.24 6.06
CA LEU A 98 -4.45 16.83 7.45
C LEU A 98 -4.63 17.99 8.42
N GLY A 99 -4.37 19.22 8.03
CA GLY A 99 -4.40 20.38 8.91
C GLY A 99 -5.79 20.71 9.43
N PRO A 100 -5.87 21.63 10.42
CA PRO A 100 -7.14 21.99 11.06
C PRO A 100 -8.16 22.61 10.10
N ASN A 101 -7.68 23.20 9.00
CA ASN A 101 -8.51 23.80 7.95
C ASN A 101 -8.70 22.86 6.74
N ALA A 102 -8.24 21.60 6.82
CA ALA A 102 -8.43 20.64 5.75
C ALA A 102 -9.94 20.42 5.49
N ASN A 103 -10.27 20.32 4.20
CA ASN A 103 -11.66 20.09 3.80
C ASN A 103 -12.13 18.74 4.39
N LYS A 104 -13.35 18.76 4.93
CA LYS A 104 -14.03 17.55 5.40
C LYS A 104 -15.09 17.18 4.37
N GLY A 105 -15.10 15.92 3.98
CA GLY A 105 -16.12 15.39 3.09
C GLY A 105 -17.51 15.40 3.68
N GLU A 106 -18.48 15.00 2.89
CA GLU A 106 -19.81 14.68 3.39
C GLU A 106 -19.70 13.67 4.55
N ASN A 107 -20.52 13.83 5.56
CA ASN A 107 -20.49 13.05 6.80
C ASN A 107 -19.19 13.18 7.63
N GLU A 108 -18.50 14.32 7.54
CA GLU A 108 -17.26 14.60 8.28
C GLU A 108 -16.09 13.61 8.00
N VAL A 109 -16.04 13.02 6.82
CA VAL A 109 -14.94 12.16 6.40
C VAL A 109 -13.63 12.96 6.41
N LYS A 110 -12.69 12.55 7.24
CA LYS A 110 -11.37 13.16 7.32
C LYS A 110 -10.41 12.51 6.33
N ALA A 111 -9.63 13.33 5.67
CA ALA A 111 -8.54 12.84 4.85
C ALA A 111 -7.47 12.14 5.70
N LYS A 112 -6.79 11.15 5.10
CA LYS A 112 -5.73 10.36 5.72
C LYS A 112 -4.52 10.26 4.81
N ILE A 113 -3.34 10.10 5.40
CA ILE A 113 -2.10 9.83 4.67
C ILE A 113 -1.50 8.52 5.20
N PHE A 114 -1.04 7.66 4.31
CA PHE A 114 -0.14 6.56 4.64
C PHE A 114 1.23 6.79 3.98
N PRO A 115 2.31 6.82 4.77
CA PRO A 115 3.62 7.19 4.26
C PRO A 115 4.31 6.03 3.55
N ILE A 116 4.89 6.33 2.38
CA ILE A 116 5.67 5.41 1.56
C ILE A 116 7.14 5.85 1.61
N PHE A 117 8.04 4.93 1.84
CA PHE A 117 9.48 5.14 1.69
C PHE A 117 9.96 4.46 0.40
N GLN A 118 10.39 5.27 -0.56
CA GLN A 118 10.97 4.80 -1.82
C GLN A 118 12.08 5.74 -2.28
N ARG A 119 13.25 5.19 -2.52
CA ARG A 119 14.37 5.92 -3.10
C ARG A 119 14.25 5.98 -4.62
N THR A 120 13.88 7.15 -5.11
CA THR A 120 13.89 7.47 -6.54
C THR A 120 15.03 8.42 -6.84
N GLY A 121 15.80 8.17 -7.92
CA GLY A 121 16.90 9.06 -8.33
C GLY A 121 18.25 8.82 -7.64
N ALA A 122 18.39 7.75 -6.84
CA ALA A 122 19.69 7.29 -6.34
C ALA A 122 20.55 6.71 -7.48
N PRO A 123 21.86 6.57 -7.33
CA PRO A 123 22.73 5.93 -8.33
C PRO A 123 22.24 4.53 -8.75
N ILE A 124 21.69 3.76 -7.79
CA ILE A 124 20.91 2.55 -8.04
C ILE A 124 19.54 2.79 -7.44
N PRO A 125 18.48 2.95 -8.25
CA PRO A 125 17.13 3.20 -7.73
C PRO A 125 16.49 1.93 -7.14
N SER A 126 15.52 2.11 -6.25
CA SER A 126 14.86 1.02 -5.52
C SER A 126 13.87 0.16 -6.34
N ASN A 127 13.83 0.35 -7.64
CA ASN A 127 13.21 -0.59 -8.59
C ASN A 127 14.22 -1.55 -9.25
N ARG A 128 15.42 -1.65 -8.69
CA ARG A 128 16.47 -2.56 -9.13
C ARG A 128 16.94 -3.42 -7.97
N ILE A 129 17.11 -4.71 -8.22
CA ILE A 129 17.45 -5.68 -7.16
C ILE A 129 18.79 -5.38 -6.48
N GLU A 130 19.73 -4.78 -7.20
CA GLU A 130 21.06 -4.43 -6.70
C GLU A 130 21.04 -3.31 -5.65
N TYR A 131 19.93 -2.57 -5.54
CA TYR A 131 19.74 -1.57 -4.50
C TYR A 131 19.67 -2.17 -3.10
N PHE A 132 19.07 -3.34 -2.96
CA PHE A 132 18.67 -3.93 -1.68
C PHE A 132 19.83 -4.62 -0.98
N THR A 133 20.77 -3.84 -0.44
CA THR A 133 21.85 -4.37 0.40
C THR A 133 21.54 -4.20 1.89
N PRO A 134 22.12 -5.02 2.79
CA PRO A 134 21.98 -4.84 4.24
C PRO A 134 22.38 -3.46 4.74
N ALA A 135 23.46 -2.89 4.19
CA ALA A 135 23.92 -1.54 4.53
C ALA A 135 22.91 -0.48 4.11
N GLN A 136 22.33 -0.60 2.90
CA GLN A 136 21.26 0.28 2.44
C GLN A 136 20.03 0.16 3.31
N GLY A 137 19.64 -1.05 3.73
CA GLY A 137 18.51 -1.25 4.66
C GLY A 137 18.69 -0.50 5.99
N THR A 138 19.90 -0.50 6.54
CA THR A 138 20.21 0.28 7.74
C THR A 138 20.08 1.80 7.49
N ALA A 139 20.58 2.28 6.38
CA ALA A 139 20.51 3.70 6.01
C ALA A 139 19.06 4.16 5.79
N ASP A 140 18.31 3.39 5.01
CA ASP A 140 16.91 3.67 4.68
C ASP A 140 16.01 3.64 5.91
N GLY A 141 16.22 2.68 6.82
CA GLY A 141 15.48 2.59 8.07
C GLY A 141 15.67 3.83 8.95
N LYS A 142 16.89 4.34 9.05
CA LYS A 142 17.18 5.58 9.79
C LYS A 142 16.53 6.79 9.13
N GLU A 143 16.73 6.97 7.84
CA GLU A 143 16.18 8.09 7.08
C GLU A 143 14.64 8.12 7.15
N ALA A 144 13.99 6.96 7.03
CA ALA A 144 12.53 6.88 7.11
C ALA A 144 11.99 7.31 8.47
N VAL A 145 12.65 6.88 9.57
CA VAL A 145 12.26 7.27 10.94
C VAL A 145 12.45 8.78 11.15
N GLU A 146 13.54 9.35 10.67
CA GLU A 146 13.83 10.78 10.80
C GLU A 146 12.84 11.60 9.97
N ALA A 147 12.62 11.26 8.70
CA ALA A 147 11.67 11.94 7.84
C ALA A 147 10.24 11.90 8.38
N ALA A 148 9.79 10.74 8.86
CA ALA A 148 8.46 10.62 9.45
C ALA A 148 8.32 11.46 10.73
N TYR A 149 9.37 11.54 11.54
CA TYR A 149 9.39 12.38 12.73
C TYR A 149 9.35 13.87 12.38
N ASP A 150 10.13 14.31 11.41
CA ASP A 150 10.21 15.70 10.98
C ASP A 150 8.88 16.17 10.37
N PHE A 151 8.15 15.28 9.71
CA PHE A 151 6.78 15.53 9.26
C PHE A 151 5.72 15.45 10.37
N GLY A 152 6.09 15.04 11.59
CA GLY A 152 5.19 14.99 12.74
C GLY A 152 4.27 13.77 12.78
N PHE A 153 4.56 12.71 12.05
CA PHE A 153 3.79 11.47 12.16
C PHE A 153 3.83 10.90 13.57
N LYS A 154 2.71 10.33 14.03
CA LYS A 154 2.57 9.76 15.38
C LYS A 154 3.36 8.46 15.53
N ASN A 155 3.71 8.14 16.77
CA ASN A 155 4.17 6.79 17.10
C ASN A 155 3.10 5.76 16.74
N GLY A 156 3.51 4.65 16.15
CA GLY A 156 2.61 3.62 15.66
C GLY A 156 2.25 3.73 14.17
N THR A 157 2.58 4.86 13.52
CA THR A 157 2.40 5.00 12.07
C THR A 157 3.20 3.92 11.34
N VAL A 158 2.55 3.26 10.40
CA VAL A 158 3.19 2.27 9.51
C VAL A 158 3.83 2.98 8.33
N ILE A 159 5.12 2.77 8.11
CA ILE A 159 5.86 3.28 6.95
C ILE A 159 6.07 2.14 5.96
N PHE A 160 5.52 2.27 4.75
CA PHE A 160 5.59 1.24 3.72
C PHE A 160 6.87 1.40 2.88
N PHE A 161 7.82 0.49 3.07
CA PHE A 161 9.06 0.45 2.29
C PHE A 161 8.84 -0.22 0.94
N ALA A 162 9.14 0.50 -0.13
CA ALA A 162 8.91 0.01 -1.48
C ALA A 162 10.02 -0.93 -1.95
N SER A 163 9.63 -2.13 -2.40
CA SER A 163 10.40 -3.01 -3.27
C SER A 163 9.62 -3.24 -4.58
N ASP A 164 9.59 -2.18 -5.37
CA ASP A 164 8.93 -2.18 -6.68
C ASP A 164 9.82 -2.85 -7.73
N VAL A 165 10.07 -4.14 -7.54
CA VAL A 165 10.98 -4.95 -8.34
C VAL A 165 10.41 -6.35 -8.56
N ASP A 166 10.57 -6.86 -9.78
CA ASP A 166 10.27 -8.26 -10.08
C ASP A 166 11.36 -9.16 -9.49
N ALA A 167 11.15 -9.62 -8.27
CA ALA A 167 12.06 -10.49 -7.55
C ALA A 167 11.58 -11.94 -7.57
N TYR A 168 12.45 -12.84 -8.02
CA TYR A 168 12.22 -14.28 -7.89
C TYR A 168 12.31 -14.73 -6.43
N ASP A 169 11.71 -15.88 -6.11
CA ASP A 169 11.64 -16.41 -4.74
C ASP A 169 13.03 -16.48 -4.05
N TYR A 170 14.07 -16.93 -4.76
CA TYR A 170 15.43 -16.96 -4.21
C TYR A 170 16.01 -15.57 -3.96
N GLN A 171 15.66 -14.56 -4.78
CA GLN A 171 16.11 -13.17 -4.58
C GLN A 171 15.41 -12.54 -3.37
N VAL A 172 14.13 -12.86 -3.14
CA VAL A 172 13.46 -12.45 -1.91
C VAL A 172 14.22 -12.97 -0.69
N LYS A 173 14.58 -14.26 -0.68
CA LYS A 173 15.28 -14.91 0.44
C LYS A 173 16.71 -14.40 0.64
N GLU A 174 17.47 -14.25 -0.43
CA GLU A 174 18.90 -13.97 -0.36
C GLU A 174 19.24 -12.49 -0.37
N ILE A 175 18.36 -11.64 -0.89
CA ILE A 175 18.60 -10.19 -1.06
C ILE A 175 17.62 -9.36 -0.25
N LEU A 176 16.28 -9.53 -0.46
CA LEU A 176 15.31 -8.67 0.16
C LEU A 176 15.16 -8.94 1.66
N LEU A 177 15.11 -10.18 2.12
CA LEU A 177 15.01 -10.48 3.56
C LEU A 177 16.20 -9.91 4.36
N PRO A 178 17.48 -10.04 3.96
CA PRO A 178 18.60 -9.37 4.63
C PRO A 178 18.46 -7.85 4.66
N TYR A 179 18.01 -7.22 3.58
CA TYR A 179 17.75 -5.78 3.55
C TYR A 179 16.68 -5.40 4.58
N TYR A 180 15.50 -6.03 4.57
CA TYR A 180 14.41 -5.72 5.47
C TYR A 180 14.70 -6.03 6.94
N LYS A 181 15.49 -7.06 7.21
CA LYS A 181 16.04 -7.30 8.55
C LYS A 181 16.80 -6.09 9.08
N ASN A 182 17.62 -5.46 8.24
CA ASN A 182 18.41 -4.30 8.62
C ASN A 182 17.58 -3.02 8.74
N VAL A 183 16.55 -2.83 7.90
CA VAL A 183 15.54 -1.78 8.08
C VAL A 183 14.88 -1.92 9.46
N LYS A 184 14.37 -3.12 9.77
CA LYS A 184 13.72 -3.40 11.08
C LYS A 184 14.65 -3.16 12.25
N THR A 185 15.91 -3.59 12.14
CA THR A 185 16.93 -3.36 13.18
C THR A 185 17.17 -1.86 13.39
N ALA A 186 17.19 -1.06 12.33
CA ALA A 186 17.32 0.39 12.42
C ALA A 186 16.11 1.03 13.14
N PHE A 187 14.88 0.61 12.83
CA PHE A 187 13.67 1.04 13.52
C PHE A 187 13.73 0.75 15.03
N ASP A 188 14.17 -0.44 15.41
CA ASP A 188 14.22 -0.87 16.80
C ASP A 188 15.23 -0.09 17.67
N GLN A 189 16.17 0.64 17.05
CA GLN A 189 17.10 1.52 17.75
C GLN A 189 16.44 2.80 18.27
N TYR A 190 15.34 3.25 17.66
CA TYR A 190 14.63 4.47 18.06
C TYR A 190 13.61 4.19 19.19
N LYS A 191 13.99 4.47 20.41
CA LYS A 191 13.13 4.18 21.61
C LYS A 191 11.94 5.14 21.75
N GLN A 192 12.06 6.37 21.26
CA GLN A 192 11.05 7.42 21.39
C GLN A 192 10.24 7.66 20.11
N ARG A 193 10.77 7.23 18.95
CA ARG A 193 10.16 7.35 17.62
C ARG A 193 9.77 5.96 17.17
N ARG A 194 8.62 5.46 17.67
CA ARG A 194 8.19 4.06 17.49
C ARG A 194 7.29 3.94 16.27
N TYR A 195 7.86 4.04 15.08
CA TYR A 195 7.18 3.72 13.85
C TYR A 195 7.18 2.21 13.61
N ILE A 196 6.26 1.76 12.77
CA ILE A 196 6.09 0.35 12.41
C ILE A 196 6.53 0.19 10.96
N MET A 197 7.32 -0.85 10.70
CA MET A 197 7.69 -1.17 9.34
C MET A 197 6.55 -1.88 8.64
N GLY A 198 6.12 -1.33 7.51
CA GLY A 198 5.30 -1.96 6.48
C GLY A 198 6.11 -2.22 5.21
N LEU A 199 5.53 -2.91 4.26
CA LEU A 199 6.14 -3.25 2.99
C LEU A 199 5.22 -2.92 1.84
N TYR A 200 5.73 -2.23 0.79
CA TYR A 200 5.11 -2.18 -0.52
C TYR A 200 5.85 -3.10 -1.49
N GLY A 201 5.12 -4.00 -2.15
CA GLY A 201 5.71 -4.89 -3.14
C GLY A 201 4.81 -6.04 -3.56
N PRO A 202 5.34 -6.97 -4.39
CA PRO A 202 4.60 -8.15 -4.85
C PRO A 202 4.21 -9.08 -3.70
N ARG A 203 3.16 -9.87 -3.90
CA ARG A 203 2.58 -10.81 -2.92
C ARG A 203 3.61 -11.71 -2.24
N ASN A 204 4.49 -12.35 -3.03
CA ASN A 204 5.53 -13.23 -2.49
C ASN A 204 6.48 -12.49 -1.54
N THR A 205 6.93 -11.29 -1.92
CA THR A 205 7.80 -10.46 -1.08
C THR A 205 7.07 -10.06 0.20
N CYS A 206 5.82 -9.63 0.09
CA CYS A 206 4.96 -9.29 1.22
C CYS A 206 4.81 -10.48 2.20
N ILE A 207 4.49 -11.67 1.70
CA ILE A 207 4.34 -12.88 2.52
C ILE A 207 5.64 -13.16 3.26
N GLN A 208 6.77 -13.27 2.56
CA GLN A 208 8.02 -13.68 3.19
C GLN A 208 8.57 -12.67 4.20
N VAL A 209 8.45 -11.37 3.93
CA VAL A 209 8.95 -10.33 4.84
C VAL A 209 8.08 -10.23 6.11
N CYS A 210 6.76 -10.39 5.96
CA CYS A 210 5.85 -10.44 7.12
C CYS A 210 6.00 -11.72 7.93
N ASP A 211 6.12 -12.88 7.28
CA ASP A 211 6.34 -14.17 7.96
C ASP A 211 7.68 -14.21 8.70
N ALA A 212 8.69 -13.50 8.22
CA ALA A 212 9.96 -13.31 8.92
C ALA A 212 9.85 -12.33 10.11
N GLY A 213 8.71 -11.69 10.32
CA GLY A 213 8.47 -10.74 11.42
C GLY A 213 9.16 -9.38 11.24
N TYR A 214 9.58 -9.04 10.02
CA TYR A 214 10.23 -7.75 9.75
C TYR A 214 9.21 -6.65 9.47
N ALA A 215 8.13 -6.94 8.75
CA ALA A 215 7.02 -6.02 8.54
C ALA A 215 5.74 -6.50 9.24
N LEU A 216 4.93 -5.56 9.71
CA LEU A 216 3.63 -5.87 10.31
C LEU A 216 2.52 -5.93 9.25
N SER A 217 2.64 -5.15 8.19
CA SER A 217 1.55 -4.88 7.26
C SER A 217 2.09 -4.70 5.84
N CYS A 218 1.26 -5.01 4.84
CA CYS A 218 1.61 -4.91 3.44
C CYS A 218 0.73 -3.92 2.68
N PHE A 219 1.38 -3.18 1.78
CA PHE A 219 0.78 -2.50 0.66
C PHE A 219 1.15 -3.28 -0.60
N VAL A 220 0.22 -4.04 -1.14
CA VAL A 220 0.48 -5.02 -2.21
C VAL A 220 0.46 -4.34 -3.57
N SER A 221 1.43 -4.63 -4.45
CA SER A 221 1.52 -4.08 -5.80
C SER A 221 0.83 -4.98 -6.83
N ASP A 222 -0.45 -5.27 -6.66
CA ASP A 222 -1.21 -6.23 -7.46
C ASP A 222 -1.44 -5.77 -8.91
N MET A 223 -1.37 -4.45 -9.20
CA MET A 223 -1.40 -3.95 -10.58
C MET A 223 -0.19 -4.39 -11.40
N SER A 224 0.92 -4.73 -10.77
CA SER A 224 2.11 -5.29 -11.43
C SER A 224 1.93 -6.77 -11.77
N THR A 225 0.95 -7.06 -12.63
CA THR A 225 0.49 -8.43 -12.96
C THR A 225 1.54 -9.31 -13.63
N GLY A 226 2.58 -8.71 -14.20
CA GLY A 226 3.71 -9.43 -14.83
C GLY A 226 4.82 -9.82 -13.85
N TYR A 227 4.77 -9.33 -12.61
CA TYR A 227 5.79 -9.67 -11.61
C TYR A 227 5.65 -11.12 -11.16
N SER A 228 6.78 -11.84 -11.13
CA SER A 228 6.84 -13.25 -10.69
C SER A 228 6.25 -13.44 -9.29
N GLY A 229 6.44 -12.45 -8.43
CA GLY A 229 5.92 -12.46 -7.07
C GLY A 229 4.41 -12.30 -6.94
N ASN A 230 3.70 -11.94 -8.02
CA ASN A 230 2.24 -11.87 -8.07
C ASN A 230 1.60 -13.08 -8.76
N LEU A 231 2.40 -13.92 -9.44
CA LEU A 231 1.90 -15.07 -10.20
C LEU A 231 1.75 -16.30 -9.31
N GLY A 232 0.50 -16.68 -9.02
CA GLY A 232 0.18 -17.86 -8.25
C GLY A 232 0.32 -17.72 -6.73
N TYR A 233 0.69 -16.56 -6.23
CA TYR A 233 0.72 -16.27 -4.78
C TYR A 233 -0.63 -15.71 -4.31
N PRO A 234 -1.12 -16.14 -3.13
CA PRO A 234 -2.34 -15.59 -2.55
C PRO A 234 -2.13 -14.14 -2.08
N LEU A 235 -3.22 -13.39 -1.91
CA LEU A 235 -3.17 -12.11 -1.20
C LEU A 235 -2.61 -12.33 0.22
N PRO A 236 -1.60 -11.57 0.67
CA PRO A 236 -1.00 -11.73 1.99
C PRO A 236 -2.02 -11.56 3.11
N LYS A 237 -1.94 -12.36 4.19
CA LYS A 237 -2.84 -12.21 5.34
C LYS A 237 -2.70 -10.86 6.04
N SER A 238 -1.52 -10.25 5.95
CA SER A 238 -1.15 -8.96 6.55
C SER A 238 -1.39 -7.77 5.61
N TRP A 239 -2.15 -7.93 4.52
CA TRP A 239 -2.41 -6.83 3.62
C TRP A 239 -3.24 -5.72 4.30
N ALA A 240 -2.84 -4.48 4.10
CA ALA A 240 -3.57 -3.29 4.52
C ALA A 240 -4.07 -2.51 3.32
N PHE A 241 -3.23 -2.44 2.29
CA PHE A 241 -3.48 -1.76 1.04
C PHE A 241 -3.16 -2.69 -0.14
N ASP A 242 -3.92 -2.54 -1.23
CA ASP A 242 -3.72 -3.28 -2.49
C ASP A 242 -3.86 -2.32 -3.67
N GLN A 243 -2.74 -2.05 -4.35
CA GLN A 243 -2.68 -1.23 -5.55
C GLN A 243 -3.06 -2.08 -6.76
N TYR A 244 -4.18 -1.76 -7.43
CA TYR A 244 -4.75 -2.65 -8.41
C TYR A 244 -5.01 -2.04 -9.79
N ALA A 245 -5.05 -0.70 -9.92
CA ALA A 245 -5.30 -0.03 -11.20
C ALA A 245 -4.86 1.44 -11.17
N GLY A 246 -4.48 1.98 -12.32
CA GLY A 246 -4.29 3.42 -12.49
C GLY A 246 -5.61 4.15 -12.78
N ASP A 247 -5.64 5.47 -12.51
CA ASP A 247 -6.70 6.39 -12.92
C ASP A 247 -6.12 7.78 -13.20
N GLU A 248 -6.75 8.54 -14.09
CA GLU A 248 -6.24 9.83 -14.55
C GLU A 248 -7.36 10.88 -14.59
N PHE A 249 -7.08 12.10 -14.12
CA PHE A 249 -8.02 13.21 -14.11
C PHE A 249 -7.44 14.45 -14.79
N GLY A 250 -8.22 15.03 -15.72
CA GLY A 250 -7.79 16.17 -16.55
C GLY A 250 -6.98 15.77 -17.77
N LEU A 251 -6.56 16.77 -18.53
CA LEU A 251 -5.68 16.58 -19.68
C LEU A 251 -4.22 16.58 -19.24
N LYS A 252 -3.38 15.74 -19.84
CA LYS A 252 -1.93 15.65 -19.50
C LYS A 252 -1.17 16.96 -19.65
N THR A 253 -1.71 17.92 -20.37
CA THR A 253 -1.17 19.28 -20.57
C THR A 253 -1.59 20.24 -19.46
N ASP A 254 -2.55 19.87 -18.63
CA ASP A 254 -3.06 20.77 -17.58
C ASP A 254 -2.09 20.81 -16.38
N PRO A 255 -1.90 21.98 -15.74
CA PRO A 255 -1.06 22.08 -14.55
C PRO A 255 -1.55 21.20 -13.41
N ASP A 256 -2.85 20.97 -13.33
CA ASP A 256 -3.50 20.20 -12.27
C ASP A 256 -3.83 18.77 -12.70
N TYR A 257 -3.31 18.31 -13.85
CA TYR A 257 -3.41 16.91 -14.25
C TYR A 257 -2.98 16.01 -13.10
N THR A 258 -3.86 15.08 -12.75
CA THR A 258 -3.68 14.17 -11.62
C THR A 258 -3.71 12.74 -12.12
N ASP A 259 -2.64 12.01 -11.94
CA ASP A 259 -2.57 10.57 -12.11
C ASP A 259 -2.37 9.91 -10.75
N ILE A 260 -3.07 8.82 -10.54
CA ILE A 260 -3.08 8.06 -9.30
C ILE A 260 -3.09 6.57 -9.60
N ASP A 261 -2.68 5.82 -8.59
CA ASP A 261 -2.98 4.40 -8.54
C ASP A 261 -4.07 4.14 -7.50
N LYS A 262 -5.13 3.44 -7.92
CA LYS A 262 -6.27 3.05 -7.08
C LYS A 262 -5.84 2.00 -6.07
N VAL A 263 -6.18 2.22 -4.81
CA VAL A 263 -5.76 1.38 -3.69
C VAL A 263 -6.98 0.86 -2.95
N ALA A 264 -7.17 -0.46 -2.90
CA ALA A 264 -8.14 -1.07 -2.00
C ALA A 264 -7.60 -1.07 -0.57
N VAL A 265 -8.50 -0.93 0.41
CA VAL A 265 -8.15 -0.81 1.82
C VAL A 265 -8.77 -1.96 2.60
N SER A 266 -7.96 -2.68 3.37
CA SER A 266 -8.47 -3.66 4.33
C SER A 266 -9.09 -2.98 5.55
N GLY A 267 -9.91 -3.70 6.31
CA GLY A 267 -10.49 -3.18 7.54
C GLY A 267 -9.49 -2.92 8.68
N SER A 268 -8.19 -3.21 8.47
CA SER A 268 -7.19 -3.20 9.55
C SER A 268 -6.32 -1.94 9.61
N TYR A 269 -6.25 -1.14 8.53
CA TYR A 269 -5.44 0.07 8.49
C TYR A 269 -6.01 1.08 7.50
N HIS A 270 -6.07 2.35 7.89
CA HIS A 270 -6.73 3.40 7.11
C HIS A 270 -5.89 4.68 6.93
N GLY A 271 -4.60 4.65 7.27
CA GLY A 271 -3.72 5.82 7.21
C GLY A 271 -3.80 6.73 8.44
N GLU A 272 -2.94 7.75 8.47
CA GLU A 272 -2.92 8.76 9.52
C GLU A 272 -3.89 9.89 9.23
N GLU A 273 -4.68 10.28 10.24
CA GLU A 273 -5.66 11.38 10.14
C GLU A 273 -5.10 12.71 10.65
N GLU A 274 -4.07 12.67 11.50
CA GLU A 274 -3.48 13.85 12.13
C GLU A 274 -1.98 13.71 12.24
N VAL A 275 -1.28 14.81 11.96
CA VAL A 275 0.14 14.97 12.27
C VAL A 275 0.24 15.80 13.54
N LYS A 276 1.17 15.48 14.42
CA LYS A 276 1.45 16.34 15.56
C LYS A 276 2.12 17.63 15.08
N PRO A 277 1.71 18.79 15.62
CA PRO A 277 2.39 20.06 15.35
C PRO A 277 3.83 20.05 15.88
#